data_acd31e9a6f8da922d9cf610cf7335031
#
_entry.id   acd31e9a6f8da922d9cf610cf7335031
#
_cell.length_a   1.000
_cell.length_b   1.000
_cell.length_c   1.000
_cell.angle_alpha   90.00
_cell.angle_beta   90.00
_cell.angle_gamma   90.00
#
_symmetry.space_group_name_H-M   'P 1'
#
loop_
_entity.id
_entity.type
_entity.pdbx_description
1 polymer ?
#
loop_
_entity_poly.entity_id
_entity_poly.type
_entity_poly.pdbx_seq_one_letter_code
_entity_poly.pdbx_strand_id
1 'polypeptide(L)'
;MERVKFQTEYESPYFFSAEVINRDFDLQVIELRKIYRQDNRHFIRLLEAIRTNTIDYDDLEDLNERYVPEFESEEFYITLTSRNKTADAVNIRELASLEGVSYYFNAKIEGKFEPRLFPAPGTLELKLGAQVMFIRNDVINRAYVNGTIGIVRSISQDKVIVEIEDQNGDRKEIKVEKEEWEILKYRVSKVGAIESEVIGTFSQLPLKLSWAVTIHKSQGKTFTKVIIDMAGGAFEHGQTYVALSRCRSLEGIVLKTKLTPRDVMVDPRIVDYYG
;
A
#
# COMPACT_ATOMS: atom_id res chain seq x y z
N MET A 1 17.89 10.61 -17.63
CA MET A 1 19.37 10.69 -17.69
C MET A 1 20.06 9.94 -16.53
N GLU A 2 19.58 10.03 -15.27
CA GLU A 2 20.17 9.31 -14.11
C GLU A 2 20.04 7.77 -14.21
N ARG A 3 18.89 7.23 -14.60
CA ARG A 3 18.69 5.77 -14.77
C ARG A 3 19.67 5.13 -15.76
N VAL A 4 20.02 5.83 -16.82
CA VAL A 4 20.96 5.33 -17.85
C VAL A 4 22.38 5.30 -17.31
N LYS A 5 22.78 6.27 -16.48
CA LYS A 5 24.11 6.28 -15.83
C LYS A 5 24.27 5.11 -14.87
N PHE A 6 23.27 4.82 -14.02
CA PHE A 6 23.32 3.67 -13.12
C PHE A 6 23.51 2.34 -13.84
N GLN A 7 22.87 2.15 -15.01
CA GLN A 7 22.98 0.92 -15.81
C GLN A 7 24.33 0.75 -16.50
N THR A 8 25.09 1.83 -16.68
CA THR A 8 26.41 1.79 -17.37
C THR A 8 27.61 1.80 -16.43
N GLU A 9 27.43 2.29 -15.19
CA GLU A 9 28.53 2.46 -14.24
C GLU A 9 28.54 1.37 -13.14
N TYR A 10 27.39 0.68 -12.92
CA TYR A 10 27.26 -0.33 -11.89
C TYR A 10 26.74 -1.65 -12.46
N GLU A 11 27.20 -2.75 -11.92
CA GLU A 11 26.84 -4.11 -12.32
C GLU A 11 25.34 -4.41 -12.10
N SER A 12 24.75 -3.76 -11.10
CA SER A 12 23.32 -3.85 -10.80
C SER A 12 22.80 -2.56 -10.15
N PRO A 13 21.46 -2.35 -10.10
CA PRO A 13 20.87 -1.21 -9.41
C PRO A 13 20.83 -1.38 -7.88
N TYR A 14 21.37 -2.47 -7.36
CA TYR A 14 21.34 -2.78 -5.94
C TYR A 14 22.53 -2.18 -5.19
N PHE A 15 22.32 -1.86 -3.90
CA PHE A 15 23.34 -1.23 -3.06
C PHE A 15 24.64 -2.04 -2.99
N PHE A 16 24.54 -3.37 -3.02
CA PHE A 16 25.70 -4.24 -2.94
C PHE A 16 26.59 -4.22 -4.20
N SER A 17 26.14 -3.59 -5.29
CA SER A 17 26.97 -3.31 -6.46
C SER A 17 27.71 -1.97 -6.36
N ALA A 18 27.50 -1.19 -5.28
CA ALA A 18 28.19 0.07 -5.12
C ALA A 18 29.69 -0.15 -4.87
N GLU A 19 30.55 0.62 -5.56
CA GLU A 19 32.00 0.51 -5.43
C GLU A 19 32.51 0.63 -3.99
N VAL A 20 31.84 1.44 -3.17
CA VAL A 20 32.20 1.61 -1.77
C VAL A 20 32.04 0.31 -0.96
N ILE A 21 31.04 -0.51 -1.30
CA ILE A 21 30.80 -1.82 -0.66
C ILE A 21 31.89 -2.83 -1.06
N ASN A 22 32.35 -2.75 -2.31
CA ASN A 22 33.35 -3.66 -2.88
C ASN A 22 34.79 -3.29 -2.51
N ARG A 23 35.02 -2.15 -1.79
CA ARG A 23 36.32 -1.64 -1.39
C ARG A 23 36.54 -1.70 0.13
N ASP A 24 36.48 -2.90 0.72
CA ASP A 24 36.72 -3.14 2.16
C ASP A 24 35.86 -2.28 3.11
N PHE A 25 34.60 -1.96 2.68
CA PHE A 25 33.66 -1.30 3.56
C PHE A 25 33.13 -2.30 4.59
N ASP A 26 33.34 -2.00 5.88
CA ASP A 26 32.78 -2.83 6.98
C ASP A 26 31.26 -2.65 7.06
N LEU A 27 30.54 -3.45 6.27
CA LEU A 27 29.08 -3.43 6.21
C LEU A 27 28.48 -4.20 7.39
N GLN A 28 27.88 -3.50 8.33
CA GLN A 28 27.09 -4.13 9.39
C GLN A 28 25.70 -4.48 8.87
N VAL A 29 25.44 -5.78 8.74
CA VAL A 29 24.12 -6.30 8.33
C VAL A 29 23.33 -6.73 9.56
N ILE A 30 22.13 -6.14 9.74
CA ILE A 30 21.17 -6.54 10.78
C ILE A 30 19.96 -7.15 10.10
N GLU A 31 19.77 -8.45 10.28
CA GLU A 31 18.62 -9.17 9.75
C GLU A 31 17.47 -9.20 10.77
N LEU A 32 16.28 -8.71 10.36
CA LEU A 32 15.07 -8.79 11.15
C LEU A 32 14.36 -10.13 10.87
N ARG A 33 14.43 -11.08 11.82
CA ARG A 33 13.91 -12.45 11.64
C ARG A 33 12.48 -12.64 12.14
N LYS A 34 12.00 -11.78 13.04
CA LYS A 34 10.66 -11.95 13.63
C LYS A 34 9.57 -11.37 12.73
N ILE A 35 8.64 -12.20 12.33
CA ILE A 35 7.45 -11.84 11.57
C ILE A 35 6.34 -11.48 12.57
N TYR A 36 5.75 -10.29 12.42
CA TYR A 36 4.67 -9.78 13.28
C TYR A 36 3.32 -9.71 12.58
N ARG A 37 3.29 -9.88 11.25
CA ARG A 37 2.06 -9.72 10.47
C ARG A 37 1.26 -10.99 10.37
N GLN A 38 1.94 -12.13 10.19
CA GLN A 38 1.35 -13.44 10.03
C GLN A 38 1.72 -14.32 11.23
N ASP A 39 0.74 -15.10 11.71
CA ASP A 39 0.92 -16.05 12.82
C ASP A 39 0.85 -17.51 12.34
N ASN A 40 0.23 -17.76 11.17
CA ASN A 40 0.11 -19.10 10.60
C ASN A 40 1.44 -19.55 9.98
N ARG A 41 2.04 -20.62 10.54
CA ARG A 41 3.34 -21.14 10.11
C ARG A 41 3.33 -21.64 8.67
N HIS A 42 2.21 -22.21 8.22
CA HIS A 42 2.08 -22.71 6.85
C HIS A 42 2.12 -21.53 5.87
N PHE A 43 1.33 -20.50 6.11
CA PHE A 43 1.33 -19.32 5.25
C PHE A 43 2.70 -18.60 5.24
N ILE A 44 3.37 -18.52 6.40
CA ILE A 44 4.74 -17.97 6.49
C ILE A 44 5.69 -18.77 5.62
N ARG A 45 5.63 -20.12 5.64
CA ARG A 45 6.43 -20.99 4.82
C ARG A 45 6.20 -20.76 3.32
N LEU A 46 4.93 -20.65 2.90
CA LEU A 46 4.58 -20.35 1.51
C LEU A 46 5.15 -18.99 1.06
N LEU A 47 5.04 -17.97 1.89
CA LEU A 47 5.63 -16.65 1.60
C LEU A 47 7.14 -16.71 1.48
N GLU A 48 7.80 -17.47 2.34
CA GLU A 48 9.24 -17.68 2.30
C GLU A 48 9.67 -18.40 1.02
N ALA A 49 8.96 -19.46 0.63
CA ALA A 49 9.22 -20.20 -0.60
C ALA A 49 9.09 -19.29 -1.85
N ILE A 50 8.12 -18.38 -1.88
CA ILE A 50 8.00 -17.39 -2.96
C ILE A 50 9.18 -16.40 -2.92
N ARG A 51 9.54 -15.92 -1.73
CA ARG A 51 10.61 -14.91 -1.55
C ARG A 51 11.97 -15.45 -2.00
N THR A 52 12.24 -16.73 -1.73
CA THR A 52 13.52 -17.39 -2.04
C THR A 52 13.51 -18.14 -3.37
N ASN A 53 12.38 -18.10 -4.12
CA ASN A 53 12.19 -18.83 -5.36
C ASN A 53 12.36 -20.36 -5.22
N THR A 54 11.95 -20.91 -4.07
CA THR A 54 12.01 -22.34 -3.76
C THR A 54 10.62 -22.99 -3.76
N ILE A 55 9.60 -22.25 -4.22
CA ILE A 55 8.22 -22.72 -4.30
C ILE A 55 8.11 -23.89 -5.25
N ASP A 56 7.43 -24.95 -4.83
CA ASP A 56 7.16 -26.14 -5.65
C ASP A 56 5.69 -26.16 -6.15
N TYR A 57 5.32 -27.27 -6.79
CA TYR A 57 3.98 -27.43 -7.35
C TYR A 57 2.91 -27.52 -6.27
N ASP A 58 3.17 -28.25 -5.19
CA ASP A 58 2.22 -28.44 -4.08
C ASP A 58 1.97 -27.10 -3.36
N ASP A 59 3.01 -26.29 -3.16
CA ASP A 59 2.91 -24.95 -2.59
C ASP A 59 2.03 -24.02 -3.46
N LEU A 60 2.17 -24.13 -4.78
CA LEU A 60 1.33 -23.36 -5.71
C LEU A 60 -0.12 -23.84 -5.70
N GLU A 61 -0.38 -25.13 -5.55
CA GLU A 61 -1.73 -25.66 -5.39
C GLU A 61 -2.37 -25.18 -4.10
N ASP A 62 -1.66 -25.19 -2.97
CA ASP A 62 -2.13 -24.66 -1.69
C ASP A 62 -2.56 -23.18 -1.81
N LEU A 63 -1.74 -22.35 -2.48
CA LEU A 63 -2.10 -20.96 -2.75
C LEU A 63 -3.31 -20.86 -3.69
N ASN A 64 -3.38 -21.71 -4.69
CA ASN A 64 -4.43 -21.72 -5.69
C ASN A 64 -5.76 -22.28 -5.17
N GLU A 65 -5.81 -22.89 -3.97
CA GLU A 65 -7.08 -23.13 -3.26
C GLU A 65 -7.86 -21.84 -3.00
N ARG A 66 -7.17 -20.71 -2.95
CA ARG A 66 -7.77 -19.38 -2.80
C ARG A 66 -8.30 -18.77 -4.11
N TYR A 67 -8.26 -19.52 -5.22
CA TYR A 67 -8.76 -19.08 -6.52
C TYR A 67 -10.28 -19.11 -6.58
N VAL A 68 -10.90 -17.93 -6.62
CA VAL A 68 -12.34 -17.72 -6.76
C VAL A 68 -12.57 -16.62 -7.82
N PRO A 69 -12.61 -16.95 -9.12
CA PRO A 69 -12.67 -15.98 -10.20
C PRO A 69 -13.93 -15.10 -10.15
N GLU A 70 -15.06 -15.70 -9.77
CA GLU A 70 -16.36 -15.03 -9.71
C GLU A 70 -16.68 -14.45 -8.31
N PHE A 71 -15.64 -14.25 -7.48
CA PHE A 71 -15.85 -13.68 -6.15
C PHE A 71 -16.47 -12.29 -6.24
N GLU A 72 -17.65 -12.13 -5.67
CA GLU A 72 -18.27 -10.82 -5.50
C GLU A 72 -17.66 -10.14 -4.27
N SER A 73 -17.13 -8.94 -4.48
CA SER A 73 -16.43 -8.21 -3.42
C SER A 73 -17.42 -7.77 -2.34
N GLU A 74 -17.13 -8.15 -1.11
CA GLU A 74 -17.84 -7.70 0.09
C GLU A 74 -17.16 -6.46 0.69
N GLU A 75 -17.82 -5.85 1.69
CA GLU A 75 -17.22 -4.75 2.47
C GLU A 75 -15.85 -5.15 3.06
N PHE A 76 -14.94 -4.19 3.14
CA PHE A 76 -13.58 -4.30 3.67
C PHE A 76 -12.60 -5.15 2.83
N TYR A 77 -13.05 -5.79 1.74
CA TYR A 77 -12.10 -6.36 0.79
C TYR A 77 -11.41 -5.26 -0.03
N ILE A 78 -10.10 -5.34 -0.15
CA ILE A 78 -9.33 -4.47 -1.02
C ILE A 78 -8.70 -5.26 -2.17
N THR A 79 -8.89 -4.79 -3.40
CA THR A 79 -8.27 -5.39 -4.58
C THR A 79 -6.85 -4.85 -4.75
N LEU A 80 -5.87 -5.75 -4.76
CA LEU A 80 -4.49 -5.46 -5.12
C LEU A 80 -4.29 -5.78 -6.60
N THR A 81 -3.89 -4.77 -7.36
CA THR A 81 -3.65 -4.91 -8.80
C THR A 81 -2.25 -4.42 -9.18
N SER A 82 -1.76 -4.88 -10.31
CA SER A 82 -0.43 -4.54 -10.78
C SER A 82 -0.32 -3.11 -11.36
N ARG A 83 -1.44 -2.48 -11.78
CA ARG A 83 -1.42 -1.21 -12.54
C ARG A 83 -2.33 -0.14 -11.93
N ASN A 84 -1.83 1.11 -11.88
CA ASN A 84 -2.63 2.26 -11.40
C ASN A 84 -3.95 2.41 -12.17
N LYS A 85 -3.90 2.33 -13.52
CA LYS A 85 -5.09 2.48 -14.37
C LYS A 85 -6.21 1.49 -14.00
N THR A 86 -5.84 0.24 -13.67
CA THR A 86 -6.81 -0.78 -13.23
C THR A 86 -7.39 -0.43 -11.87
N ALA A 87 -6.55 -0.04 -10.90
CA ALA A 87 -7.02 0.36 -9.57
C ALA A 87 -7.97 1.57 -9.64
N ASP A 88 -7.60 2.58 -10.44
CA ASP A 88 -8.41 3.78 -10.61
C ASP A 88 -9.76 3.45 -11.26
N ALA A 89 -9.77 2.60 -12.31
CA ALA A 89 -11.00 2.17 -12.99
C ALA A 89 -11.94 1.40 -12.05
N VAL A 90 -11.40 0.53 -11.18
CA VAL A 90 -12.19 -0.17 -10.15
C VAL A 90 -12.80 0.85 -9.19
N ASN A 91 -12.02 1.75 -8.62
CA ASN A 91 -12.51 2.74 -7.66
C ASN A 91 -13.60 3.64 -8.26
N ILE A 92 -13.43 4.08 -9.52
CA ILE A 92 -14.44 4.90 -10.22
C ILE A 92 -15.73 4.09 -10.45
N ARG A 93 -15.63 2.86 -10.92
CA ARG A 93 -16.77 1.99 -11.19
C ARG A 93 -17.56 1.71 -9.91
N GLU A 94 -16.88 1.34 -8.84
CA GLU A 94 -17.52 1.02 -7.56
C GLU A 94 -18.20 2.24 -6.96
N LEU A 95 -17.57 3.43 -7.01
CA LEU A 95 -18.22 4.66 -6.57
C LEU A 95 -19.45 5.00 -7.43
N ALA A 96 -19.36 4.79 -8.74
CA ALA A 96 -20.48 5.04 -9.66
C ALA A 96 -21.68 4.09 -9.43
N SER A 97 -21.40 2.82 -9.02
CA SER A 97 -22.43 1.82 -8.74
C SER A 97 -23.21 2.09 -7.46
N LEU A 98 -22.67 2.90 -6.53
CA LEU A 98 -23.40 3.28 -5.34
C LEU A 98 -24.53 4.24 -5.67
N GLU A 99 -25.71 3.95 -5.11
CA GLU A 99 -26.86 4.85 -5.19
C GLU A 99 -26.67 6.09 -4.32
N GLY A 100 -27.48 7.13 -4.60
CA GLY A 100 -27.52 8.34 -3.77
C GLY A 100 -26.67 9.49 -4.29
N VAL A 101 -26.56 10.53 -3.46
CA VAL A 101 -25.94 11.81 -3.81
C VAL A 101 -24.45 11.76 -3.61
N SER A 102 -23.71 12.33 -4.57
CA SER A 102 -22.27 12.56 -4.44
C SER A 102 -21.97 13.81 -3.61
N TYR A 103 -21.05 13.69 -2.68
CA TYR A 103 -20.52 14.78 -1.87
C TYR A 103 -19.07 15.05 -2.28
N TYR A 104 -18.74 16.32 -2.49
CA TYR A 104 -17.43 16.75 -2.94
C TYR A 104 -16.71 17.53 -1.86
N PHE A 105 -15.55 17.06 -1.46
CA PHE A 105 -14.66 17.71 -0.49
C PHE A 105 -13.46 18.28 -1.23
N ASN A 106 -13.39 19.60 -1.34
CA ASN A 106 -12.25 20.26 -1.95
C ASN A 106 -11.19 20.56 -0.90
N ALA A 107 -9.93 20.31 -1.25
CA ALA A 107 -8.79 20.68 -0.43
C ALA A 107 -8.67 22.21 -0.36
N LYS A 108 -8.29 22.71 0.81
CA LYS A 108 -7.83 24.10 0.96
C LYS A 108 -6.30 24.09 0.83
N ILE A 109 -5.78 24.89 -0.10
CA ILE A 109 -4.35 24.96 -0.40
C ILE A 109 -3.91 26.41 -0.20
N GLU A 110 -2.85 26.59 0.59
CA GLU A 110 -2.25 27.90 0.81
C GLU A 110 -0.73 27.84 0.54
N GLY A 111 -0.17 28.95 0.08
CA GLY A 111 1.27 29.05 -0.20
C GLY A 111 1.73 28.15 -1.36
N LYS A 112 2.93 27.58 -1.22
CA LYS A 112 3.58 26.77 -2.25
C LYS A 112 3.40 25.27 -1.99
N PHE A 113 2.26 24.73 -2.45
CA PHE A 113 1.99 23.29 -2.37
C PHE A 113 1.67 22.77 -3.79
N GLU A 114 2.66 22.16 -4.43
CA GLU A 114 2.51 21.68 -5.80
C GLU A 114 1.60 20.43 -5.88
N PRO A 115 0.76 20.27 -6.92
CA PRO A 115 -0.17 19.15 -7.07
C PRO A 115 0.48 17.76 -6.98
N ARG A 116 1.72 17.61 -7.46
CA ARG A 116 2.48 16.36 -7.36
C ARG A 116 2.80 15.92 -5.93
N LEU A 117 2.73 16.84 -4.97
CA LEU A 117 3.02 16.62 -3.55
C LEU A 117 1.74 16.43 -2.72
N PHE A 118 0.55 16.46 -3.34
CA PHE A 118 -0.71 16.31 -2.62
C PHE A 118 -0.76 14.95 -1.90
N PRO A 119 -0.92 14.94 -0.58
CA PRO A 119 -1.02 13.71 0.20
C PRO A 119 -2.37 13.01 0.04
N ALA A 120 -3.40 13.77 -0.32
CA ALA A 120 -4.78 13.34 -0.55
C ALA A 120 -5.30 13.88 -1.89
N PRO A 121 -6.44 13.37 -2.41
CA PRO A 121 -7.09 13.95 -3.58
C PRO A 121 -7.43 15.44 -3.36
N GLY A 122 -7.10 16.30 -4.34
CA GLY A 122 -7.47 17.72 -4.29
C GLY A 122 -8.99 17.93 -4.24
N THR A 123 -9.73 17.08 -4.94
CA THR A 123 -11.18 16.91 -4.82
C THR A 123 -11.47 15.46 -4.49
N LEU A 124 -12.07 15.19 -3.34
CA LEU A 124 -12.50 13.88 -2.91
C LEU A 124 -14.02 13.77 -3.08
N GLU A 125 -14.46 12.88 -3.96
CA GLU A 125 -15.86 12.53 -4.12
C GLU A 125 -16.18 11.33 -3.24
N LEU A 126 -17.26 11.43 -2.44
CA LEU A 126 -17.76 10.36 -1.59
C LEU A 126 -19.27 10.18 -1.76
N LYS A 127 -19.74 8.96 -1.57
CA LYS A 127 -21.15 8.61 -1.38
C LYS A 127 -21.29 7.80 -0.09
N LEU A 128 -22.50 7.68 0.43
CA LEU A 128 -22.80 6.71 1.48
C LEU A 128 -22.47 5.29 0.99
N GLY A 129 -21.85 4.47 1.81
CA GLY A 129 -21.35 3.16 1.44
C GLY A 129 -19.99 3.15 0.73
N ALA A 130 -19.40 4.31 0.44
CA ALA A 130 -18.10 4.35 -0.22
C ALA A 130 -17.01 3.71 0.65
N GLN A 131 -16.22 2.81 0.04
CA GLN A 131 -15.05 2.25 0.69
C GLN A 131 -13.86 3.18 0.56
N VAL A 132 -13.28 3.52 1.69
CA VAL A 132 -12.17 4.45 1.80
C VAL A 132 -10.99 3.85 2.55
N MET A 133 -9.83 4.45 2.36
CA MET A 133 -8.61 4.15 3.12
C MET A 133 -8.14 5.41 3.82
N PHE A 134 -7.81 5.29 5.10
CA PHE A 134 -7.08 6.32 5.83
C PHE A 134 -5.65 6.43 5.30
N ILE A 135 -5.19 7.65 5.06
CA ILE A 135 -3.86 7.94 4.49
C ILE A 135 -2.91 8.58 5.50
N ARG A 136 -3.33 8.66 6.74
CA ARG A 136 -2.56 9.18 7.87
C ARG A 136 -2.81 8.30 9.11
N ASN A 137 -1.88 8.32 10.07
CA ASN A 137 -2.08 7.68 11.36
C ASN A 137 -2.81 8.64 12.31
N ASP A 138 -3.78 8.14 13.07
CA ASP A 138 -4.29 8.86 14.23
C ASP A 138 -3.28 8.77 15.38
N VAL A 139 -2.50 9.83 15.56
CA VAL A 139 -1.45 9.88 16.58
C VAL A 139 -1.99 10.18 17.97
N ILE A 140 -3.22 10.72 18.08
CA ILE A 140 -3.84 11.14 19.34
C ILE A 140 -4.58 9.97 19.97
N ASN A 141 -5.62 9.46 19.29
CA ASN A 141 -6.50 8.41 19.83
C ASN A 141 -6.05 7.00 19.43
N ARG A 142 -5.13 6.88 18.47
CA ARG A 142 -4.66 5.61 17.89
C ARG A 142 -5.81 4.73 17.38
N ALA A 143 -6.87 5.37 16.90
CA ALA A 143 -8.08 4.70 16.44
C ALA A 143 -7.89 4.01 15.10
N TYR A 144 -6.99 4.52 14.24
CA TYR A 144 -6.66 3.98 12.94
C TYR A 144 -5.20 4.28 12.55
N VAL A 145 -4.71 3.57 11.55
CA VAL A 145 -3.38 3.78 10.96
C VAL A 145 -3.50 4.01 9.45
N ASN A 146 -2.45 4.54 8.85
CA ASN A 146 -2.37 4.67 7.39
C ASN A 146 -2.51 3.29 6.73
N GLY A 147 -3.54 3.14 5.90
CA GLY A 147 -3.92 1.88 5.27
C GLY A 147 -5.16 1.22 5.86
N THR A 148 -5.68 1.68 7.01
CA THR A 148 -6.96 1.20 7.54
C THR A 148 -8.07 1.43 6.52
N ILE A 149 -8.82 0.38 6.23
CA ILE A 149 -9.99 0.42 5.34
C ILE A 149 -11.23 0.72 6.17
N GLY A 150 -12.15 1.49 5.59
CA GLY A 150 -13.43 1.76 6.22
C GLY A 150 -14.52 2.06 5.21
N ILE A 151 -15.76 2.04 5.70
CA ILE A 151 -16.97 2.30 4.92
C ILE A 151 -17.62 3.59 5.41
N VAL A 152 -17.96 4.46 4.49
CA VAL A 152 -18.62 5.74 4.80
C VAL A 152 -20.07 5.47 5.21
N ARG A 153 -20.39 5.75 6.47
CA ARG A 153 -21.75 5.53 7.04
C ARG A 153 -22.56 6.82 7.16
N SER A 154 -21.92 7.97 7.25
CA SER A 154 -22.59 9.27 7.30
C SER A 154 -21.71 10.37 6.73
N ILE A 155 -22.34 11.32 6.03
CA ILE A 155 -21.67 12.47 5.44
C ILE A 155 -22.42 13.73 5.85
N SER A 156 -21.70 14.71 6.32
CA SER A 156 -22.18 16.08 6.56
C SER A 156 -21.17 17.08 5.99
N GLN A 157 -21.49 18.37 6.07
CA GLN A 157 -20.70 19.42 5.43
C GLN A 157 -19.23 19.44 5.88
N ASP A 158 -18.97 19.15 7.16
CA ASP A 158 -17.63 19.28 7.76
C ASP A 158 -17.04 17.98 8.31
N LYS A 159 -17.81 16.90 8.30
CA LYS A 159 -17.38 15.62 8.87
C LYS A 159 -17.94 14.42 8.11
N VAL A 160 -17.16 13.35 8.13
CA VAL A 160 -17.55 12.05 7.60
C VAL A 160 -17.44 11.02 8.73
N ILE A 161 -18.45 10.16 8.88
CA ILE A 161 -18.38 9.01 9.79
C ILE A 161 -17.98 7.80 8.96
N VAL A 162 -16.88 7.18 9.33
CA VAL A 162 -16.32 6.00 8.67
C VAL A 162 -16.34 4.84 9.66
N GLU A 163 -17.01 3.77 9.30
CA GLU A 163 -16.95 2.50 10.04
C GLU A 163 -15.70 1.75 9.63
N ILE A 164 -14.92 1.29 10.58
CA ILE A 164 -13.76 0.42 10.37
C ILE A 164 -13.96 -0.91 11.08
N GLU A 165 -13.33 -1.96 10.56
CA GLU A 165 -13.28 -3.29 11.18
C GLU A 165 -11.89 -3.52 11.76
N ASP A 166 -11.81 -3.92 13.02
CA ASP A 166 -10.55 -4.25 13.66
C ASP A 166 -10.08 -5.68 13.35
N GLN A 167 -9.01 -6.11 13.98
CA GLN A 167 -8.41 -7.43 13.75
C GLN A 167 -9.28 -8.61 14.20
N ASN A 168 -10.22 -8.35 15.13
CA ASN A 168 -11.12 -9.35 15.68
C ASN A 168 -12.46 -9.39 14.92
N GLY A 169 -12.65 -8.48 13.96
CA GLY A 169 -13.90 -8.29 13.25
C GLY A 169 -14.87 -7.34 13.95
N ASP A 170 -14.44 -6.71 15.05
CA ASP A 170 -15.26 -5.73 15.75
C ASP A 170 -15.31 -4.42 14.95
N ARG A 171 -16.51 -3.87 14.80
CA ARG A 171 -16.74 -2.64 14.04
C ARG A 171 -16.87 -1.44 14.94
N LYS A 172 -16.28 -0.34 14.53
CA LYS A 172 -16.38 0.94 15.22
C LYS A 172 -16.47 2.11 14.26
N GLU A 173 -17.19 3.14 14.65
CA GLU A 173 -17.32 4.37 13.89
C GLU A 173 -16.23 5.38 14.27
N ILE A 174 -15.63 5.97 13.27
CA ILE A 174 -14.62 7.01 13.40
C ILE A 174 -15.17 8.30 12.80
N LYS A 175 -15.19 9.36 13.60
CA LYS A 175 -15.43 10.71 13.10
C LYS A 175 -14.18 11.22 12.40
N VAL A 176 -14.29 11.52 11.12
CA VAL A 176 -13.18 12.03 10.30
C VAL A 176 -13.42 13.49 9.98
N GLU A 177 -12.43 14.31 10.27
CA GLU A 177 -12.40 15.74 9.98
C GLU A 177 -11.22 16.04 9.06
N LYS A 178 -11.19 17.26 8.48
CA LYS A 178 -10.05 17.70 7.66
C LYS A 178 -8.79 17.80 8.52
N GLU A 179 -7.70 17.34 7.97
CA GLU A 179 -6.37 17.45 8.55
C GLU A 179 -5.49 18.34 7.67
N GLU A 180 -4.45 18.91 8.25
CA GLU A 180 -3.50 19.78 7.56
C GLU A 180 -2.14 19.10 7.39
N TRP A 181 -1.55 19.26 6.21
CA TRP A 181 -0.18 18.89 5.88
C TRP A 181 0.59 20.16 5.52
N GLU A 182 1.84 20.23 5.98
CA GLU A 182 2.73 21.36 5.77
C GLU A 182 3.92 20.99 4.89
N ILE A 183 4.37 21.93 4.07
CA ILE A 183 5.68 21.86 3.45
C ILE A 183 6.61 22.80 4.21
N LEU A 184 7.68 22.23 4.76
CA LEU A 184 8.70 22.96 5.49
C LEU A 184 9.90 23.24 4.58
N LYS A 185 10.36 24.48 4.61
CA LYS A 185 11.66 24.88 4.05
C LYS A 185 12.65 25.05 5.18
N TYR A 186 13.73 24.28 5.13
CA TYR A 186 14.81 24.39 6.11
C TYR A 186 15.87 25.38 5.65
N ARG A 187 16.38 26.17 6.58
CA ARG A 187 17.52 27.08 6.38
C ARG A 187 18.45 27.03 7.59
N VAL A 188 19.73 27.30 7.35
CA VAL A 188 20.68 27.48 8.43
C VAL A 188 20.66 28.94 8.85
N SER A 189 20.41 29.20 10.12
CA SER A 189 20.45 30.54 10.70
C SER A 189 21.89 31.08 10.77
N LYS A 190 22.01 32.38 11.04
CA LYS A 190 23.35 33.04 11.17
C LYS A 190 24.20 32.48 12.30
N VAL A 191 23.57 31.79 13.27
CA VAL A 191 24.23 31.14 14.42
C VAL A 191 24.44 29.65 14.22
N GLY A 192 24.20 29.11 12.99
CA GLY A 192 24.41 27.69 12.66
C GLY A 192 23.26 26.76 13.07
N ALA A 193 22.16 27.28 13.60
CA ALA A 193 20.99 26.45 13.93
C ALA A 193 20.12 26.19 12.69
N ILE A 194 19.48 25.01 12.63
CA ILE A 194 18.52 24.68 11.59
C ILE A 194 17.17 25.29 11.99
N GLU A 195 16.65 26.17 11.16
CA GLU A 195 15.32 26.78 11.28
C GLU A 195 14.41 26.22 10.18
N SER A 196 13.13 26.02 10.49
CA SER A 196 12.10 25.64 9.53
C SER A 196 11.07 26.74 9.37
N GLU A 197 10.58 26.89 8.15
CA GLU A 197 9.52 27.84 7.78
C GLU A 197 8.45 27.08 6.99
N VAL A 198 7.18 27.22 7.37
CA VAL A 198 6.06 26.67 6.59
C VAL A 198 5.91 27.51 5.33
N ILE A 199 6.10 26.90 4.16
CA ILE A 199 5.99 27.56 2.87
C ILE A 199 4.70 27.24 2.12
N GLY A 200 3.96 26.22 2.57
CA GLY A 200 2.67 25.85 2.00
C GLY A 200 1.92 24.87 2.90
N THR A 201 0.59 24.94 2.87
CA THR A 201 -0.30 24.03 3.58
C THR A 201 -1.33 23.42 2.64
N PHE A 202 -1.78 22.21 2.97
CA PHE A 202 -2.81 21.46 2.27
C PHE A 202 -3.77 20.85 3.31
N SER A 203 -5.03 21.27 3.29
CA SER A 203 -6.04 20.77 4.24
C SER A 203 -7.13 19.99 3.51
N GLN A 204 -7.33 18.71 3.90
CA GLN A 204 -8.32 17.81 3.31
C GLN A 204 -8.68 16.69 4.31
N LEU A 205 -9.76 15.96 4.06
CA LEU A 205 -10.03 14.69 4.74
C LEU A 205 -8.86 13.72 4.49
N PRO A 206 -8.32 13.05 5.53
CA PRO A 206 -7.23 12.08 5.37
C PRO A 206 -7.71 10.74 4.78
N LEU A 207 -8.50 10.81 3.72
CA LEU A 207 -9.17 9.68 3.07
C LEU A 207 -8.90 9.66 1.56
N LYS A 208 -8.97 8.47 1.00
CA LYS A 208 -9.09 8.26 -0.45
C LYS A 208 -10.00 7.06 -0.72
N LEU A 209 -10.62 7.00 -1.90
CA LEU A 209 -11.34 5.80 -2.34
C LEU A 209 -10.38 4.60 -2.39
N SER A 210 -10.86 3.43 -1.97
CA SER A 210 -10.00 2.27 -1.83
C SER A 210 -10.71 0.91 -1.93
N TRP A 211 -11.47 0.68 -2.98
CA TRP A 211 -11.84 -0.67 -3.39
C TRP A 211 -10.65 -1.39 -4.05
N ALA A 212 -9.78 -0.61 -4.71
CA ALA A 212 -8.56 -1.13 -5.28
C ALA A 212 -7.36 -0.20 -5.05
N VAL A 213 -6.17 -0.80 -4.96
CA VAL A 213 -4.89 -0.12 -4.87
C VAL A 213 -3.82 -0.93 -5.60
N THR A 214 -2.76 -0.29 -6.08
CA THR A 214 -1.67 -1.06 -6.66
C THR A 214 -0.85 -1.78 -5.60
N ILE A 215 -0.28 -2.94 -5.97
CA ILE A 215 0.61 -3.72 -5.13
C ILE A 215 1.74 -2.84 -4.57
N HIS A 216 2.35 -1.97 -5.37
CA HIS A 216 3.38 -1.03 -4.90
C HIS A 216 2.87 -0.08 -3.80
N LYS A 217 1.71 0.53 -3.99
CA LYS A 217 1.11 1.44 -2.99
C LYS A 217 0.60 0.72 -1.75
N SER A 218 0.50 -0.61 -1.78
CA SER A 218 0.16 -1.45 -0.64
C SER A 218 1.37 -1.79 0.23
N GLN A 219 2.59 -1.54 -0.23
CA GLN A 219 3.80 -1.76 0.57
C GLN A 219 3.72 -1.00 1.91
N GLY A 220 4.17 -1.65 2.97
CA GLY A 220 4.07 -1.12 4.34
C GLY A 220 2.69 -1.22 4.98
N LYS A 221 1.63 -1.58 4.23
CA LYS A 221 0.27 -1.75 4.76
C LYS A 221 -0.03 -3.22 5.07
N THR A 222 -1.05 -3.44 5.90
CA THR A 222 -1.53 -4.76 6.27
C THR A 222 -3.04 -4.78 6.18
N PHE A 223 -3.60 -5.82 5.58
CA PHE A 223 -5.03 -5.99 5.39
C PHE A 223 -5.48 -7.35 5.95
N THR A 224 -6.72 -7.43 6.37
CA THR A 224 -7.37 -8.69 6.78
C THR A 224 -7.99 -9.42 5.60
N LYS A 225 -8.51 -8.69 4.62
CA LYS A 225 -9.26 -9.20 3.47
C LYS A 225 -8.69 -8.60 2.18
N VAL A 226 -8.21 -9.44 1.28
CA VAL A 226 -7.51 -9.01 0.06
C VAL A 226 -7.98 -9.82 -1.14
N ILE A 227 -8.33 -9.14 -2.21
CA ILE A 227 -8.48 -9.72 -3.54
C ILE A 227 -7.19 -9.44 -4.32
N ILE A 228 -6.54 -10.46 -4.84
CA ILE A 228 -5.35 -10.30 -5.68
C ILE A 228 -5.75 -10.53 -7.13
N ASP A 229 -5.67 -9.46 -7.90
CA ASP A 229 -5.91 -9.47 -9.34
C ASP A 229 -4.62 -9.16 -10.09
N MET A 230 -3.96 -10.24 -10.50
CA MET A 230 -2.72 -10.21 -11.28
C MET A 230 -3.01 -10.33 -12.78
N ALA A 231 -4.14 -9.78 -13.27
CA ALA A 231 -4.49 -9.86 -14.69
C ALA A 231 -3.31 -9.47 -15.59
N GLY A 232 -2.81 -10.46 -16.35
CA GLY A 232 -1.59 -10.34 -17.18
C GLY A 232 -0.31 -10.84 -16.49
N GLY A 233 -0.42 -11.42 -15.28
CA GLY A 233 0.70 -11.96 -14.52
C GLY A 233 1.55 -10.91 -13.78
N ALA A 234 2.54 -11.39 -13.03
CA ALA A 234 3.58 -10.53 -12.45
C ALA A 234 4.50 -10.00 -13.57
N PHE A 235 4.93 -8.75 -13.46
CA PHE A 235 5.86 -8.13 -14.40
C PHE A 235 7.11 -7.53 -13.73
N GLU A 236 7.19 -7.58 -12.42
CA GLU A 236 8.33 -7.12 -11.63
C GLU A 236 8.73 -8.18 -10.60
N HIS A 237 10.04 -8.27 -10.34
CA HIS A 237 10.57 -9.17 -9.30
C HIS A 237 9.96 -8.85 -7.93
N GLY A 238 9.61 -9.89 -7.19
CA GLY A 238 9.01 -9.81 -5.85
C GLY A 238 7.56 -9.34 -5.80
N GLN A 239 6.90 -9.05 -6.94
CA GLN A 239 5.56 -8.49 -6.96
C GLN A 239 4.51 -9.43 -6.34
N THR A 240 4.57 -10.73 -6.63
CA THR A 240 3.70 -11.75 -6.05
C THR A 240 3.91 -11.89 -4.55
N TYR A 241 5.16 -11.92 -4.10
CA TYR A 241 5.48 -11.91 -2.67
C TYR A 241 4.89 -10.68 -1.98
N VAL A 242 5.09 -9.49 -2.56
CA VAL A 242 4.53 -8.25 -2.00
C VAL A 242 3.01 -8.34 -1.90
N ALA A 243 2.31 -8.80 -2.93
CA ALA A 243 0.85 -8.90 -2.93
C ALA A 243 0.34 -9.84 -1.84
N LEU A 244 0.82 -11.08 -1.80
CA LEU A 244 0.40 -12.10 -0.83
C LEU A 244 0.76 -11.70 0.60
N SER A 245 1.97 -11.16 0.80
CA SER A 245 2.44 -10.74 2.13
C SER A 245 1.68 -9.53 2.70
N ARG A 246 0.78 -8.90 1.95
CA ARG A 246 -0.09 -7.82 2.50
C ARG A 246 -1.19 -8.36 3.39
N CYS A 247 -1.61 -9.61 3.20
CA CYS A 247 -2.65 -10.22 4.02
C CYS A 247 -2.09 -10.80 5.32
N ARG A 248 -2.91 -10.80 6.36
CA ARG A 248 -2.56 -11.40 7.66
C ARG A 248 -2.59 -12.91 7.63
N SER A 249 -3.54 -13.49 6.89
CA SER A 249 -3.75 -14.93 6.81
C SER A 249 -4.04 -15.36 5.38
N LEU A 250 -3.85 -16.65 5.10
CA LEU A 250 -4.17 -17.22 3.80
C LEU A 250 -5.68 -17.20 3.52
N GLU A 251 -6.49 -17.40 4.56
CA GLU A 251 -7.96 -17.38 4.47
C GLU A 251 -8.52 -16.01 4.04
N GLY A 252 -7.81 -14.93 4.37
CA GLY A 252 -8.18 -13.57 3.96
C GLY A 252 -7.89 -13.25 2.50
N ILE A 253 -7.23 -14.16 1.77
CA ILE A 253 -6.85 -13.95 0.37
C ILE A 253 -7.89 -14.56 -0.57
N VAL A 254 -8.22 -13.83 -1.62
CA VAL A 254 -8.94 -14.29 -2.80
C VAL A 254 -8.08 -14.03 -4.03
N LEU A 255 -7.82 -15.04 -4.84
CA LEU A 255 -7.13 -14.92 -6.12
C LEU A 255 -8.15 -14.84 -7.26
N LYS A 256 -8.08 -13.82 -8.09
CA LYS A 256 -8.89 -13.69 -9.33
C LYS A 256 -8.30 -14.49 -10.50
N THR A 257 -7.03 -14.79 -10.43
CA THR A 257 -6.29 -15.64 -11.39
C THR A 257 -5.42 -16.61 -10.63
N LYS A 258 -5.31 -17.86 -11.14
CA LYS A 258 -4.38 -18.83 -10.56
C LYS A 258 -2.95 -18.34 -10.72
N LEU A 259 -2.17 -18.52 -9.67
CA LEU A 259 -0.74 -18.31 -9.70
C LEU A 259 -0.05 -19.46 -10.45
N THR A 260 0.93 -19.12 -11.25
CA THR A 260 1.77 -20.04 -11.99
C THR A 260 3.24 -19.82 -11.63
N PRO A 261 4.16 -20.75 -11.94
CA PRO A 261 5.59 -20.52 -11.71
C PRO A 261 6.13 -19.23 -12.36
N ARG A 262 5.50 -18.75 -13.44
CA ARG A 262 5.89 -17.50 -14.13
C ARG A 262 5.56 -16.24 -13.31
N ASP A 263 4.63 -16.34 -12.37
CA ASP A 263 4.23 -15.23 -11.52
C ASP A 263 5.17 -15.08 -10.32
N VAL A 264 5.99 -16.10 -10.04
CA VAL A 264 7.01 -16.07 -8.99
C VAL A 264 8.33 -15.60 -9.61
N MET A 265 8.50 -14.29 -9.67
CA MET A 265 9.69 -13.65 -10.24
C MET A 265 10.59 -13.16 -9.11
N VAL A 266 11.78 -13.72 -9.00
CA VAL A 266 12.81 -13.30 -8.05
C VAL A 266 14.07 -12.95 -8.82
N ASP A 267 14.76 -11.88 -8.45
CA ASP A 267 16.05 -11.55 -9.04
C ASP A 267 17.13 -12.46 -8.43
N PRO A 268 17.80 -13.31 -9.24
CA PRO A 268 18.79 -14.26 -8.74
C PRO A 268 19.94 -13.56 -7.99
N ARG A 269 20.32 -12.34 -8.38
CA ARG A 269 21.36 -11.57 -7.72
C ARG A 269 21.01 -11.24 -6.27
N ILE A 270 19.72 -11.06 -5.96
CA ILE A 270 19.25 -10.84 -4.59
C ILE A 270 19.33 -12.16 -3.80
N VAL A 271 18.93 -13.27 -4.42
CA VAL A 271 19.01 -14.58 -3.78
C VAL A 271 20.47 -14.91 -3.46
N ASP A 272 21.36 -14.74 -4.43
CA ASP A 272 22.82 -15.01 -4.28
C ASP A 272 23.46 -14.13 -3.20
N TYR A 273 23.00 -12.89 -3.05
CA TYR A 273 23.56 -11.98 -2.03
C TYR A 273 23.15 -12.33 -0.60
N TYR A 274 21.92 -12.84 -0.40
CA TYR A 274 21.38 -13.17 0.93
C TYR A 274 21.44 -14.67 1.26
N GLY A 275 21.72 -15.53 0.30
CA GLY A 275 21.90 -16.99 0.46
C GLY A 275 23.25 -17.33 0.89
#